data_4c4daa5fb58823d99c4f6b82de99be9f
#
_entry.id   4c4daa5fb58823d99c4f6b82de99be9f
#
_cell.length_a   1.000
_cell.length_b   1.000
_cell.length_c   1.000
_cell.angle_alpha   90.00
_cell.angle_beta   90.00
_cell.angle_gamma   90.00
#
_symmetry.space_group_name_H-M   'P 1'
#
loop_
_entity.id
_entity.type
_entity.pdbx_description
1 polymer ?
#
loop_
_entity_poly.entity_id
_entity_poly.type
_entity_poly.pdbx_seq_one_letter_code
_entity_poly.pdbx_strand_id
1 'polypeptide(L)'
;MPACGDHGGATTEGASETTDSTGSTTDATTAAPTGDPPTSSTTVEPTSTTMGPTTEPVTGTTTETGTTTVDTDTTTGDPAALCDRLGGEVGVGELVDGALGVVLNDDRVNGYFLNNDVDGGNLRACLIKQLGQVAGCAGVAYDCLDMKTAHAGLGISTDDFMDFALDFSTALDTHQGAHPDLGDDDKTAILGALGELAPDIVEDATSDATVYQRIGRKPAIKSLVGAPGQAGSFVDNVALDVAINGFFAAAEFERLNTCLTRQVGGIDGPTRYGLEVDAPPGIDPGVGVGDECKTMAAAHEGLVDANDMVGIDINDFGALVTDLVTAMETAGVAAPDQDALLGVLGPMCEDILAPEFKNQCPGASETETVEALNLATSIPDDTYDGSLASMACAVLVVPDDGLDFVAAVTLTVAADHTFVGDLVIKIQGPDGTISTILSRAGLVEGVDGQGDCCGDNSNISQSNPLTFKNGGATDAEQIGAAIPGTNDIVCVDEQPPIACEFHPNPGAGPGMDLDDFLGLTTKGTWRVCIGDAGGGDTGTLHGVTLAIDKVKYDPTP
;
A
#
# COMPACT_ATOMS: atom_id res chain seq x y z
N MET A 1 -23.12 20.47 -50.42
CA MET A 1 -22.16 20.68 -49.33
C MET A 1 -20.77 20.51 -49.93
N PRO A 2 -19.80 21.44 -49.72
CA PRO A 2 -18.47 21.25 -50.29
C PRO A 2 -17.72 20.21 -49.46
N ALA A 3 -17.11 19.25 -50.13
CA ALA A 3 -16.21 18.29 -49.53
C ALA A 3 -14.97 19.01 -48.96
N CYS A 4 -14.50 18.61 -47.81
CA CYS A 4 -13.23 19.05 -47.24
C CYS A 4 -12.10 18.56 -48.14
N GLY A 5 -11.61 19.42 -49.01
CA GLY A 5 -10.50 19.15 -49.90
C GLY A 5 -9.22 19.80 -49.39
N ASP A 6 -8.17 19.01 -49.41
CA ASP A 6 -6.78 19.30 -49.12
C ASP A 6 -6.34 20.71 -49.58
N HIS A 7 -5.92 21.59 -48.66
CA HIS A 7 -5.24 22.84 -48.99
C HIS A 7 -3.89 22.90 -48.27
N GLY A 8 -2.88 22.46 -49.00
CA GLY A 8 -1.47 22.71 -48.72
C GLY A 8 -1.15 24.21 -48.65
N GLY A 9 -0.26 24.56 -47.75
CA GLY A 9 0.15 25.82 -47.25
C GLY A 9 0.45 26.97 -48.21
N ALA A 10 0.31 28.18 -47.67
CA ALA A 10 1.13 29.32 -48.06
C ALA A 10 1.21 30.34 -46.91
N THR A 11 2.43 30.56 -46.50
CA THR A 11 2.90 31.66 -45.65
C THR A 11 2.58 33.03 -46.27
N THR A 12 2.12 34.01 -45.47
CA THR A 12 2.53 35.42 -45.59
C THR A 12 2.38 36.18 -44.28
N GLU A 13 3.43 36.89 -43.99
CA GLU A 13 3.62 37.88 -42.90
C GLU A 13 2.71 39.11 -43.06
N GLY A 14 2.41 39.78 -41.95
CA GLY A 14 2.14 41.23 -42.01
C GLY A 14 1.33 41.86 -40.90
N ALA A 15 2.05 42.43 -39.95
CA ALA A 15 1.87 43.74 -39.30
C ALA A 15 0.61 44.10 -38.48
N SER A 16 0.84 44.25 -37.17
CA SER A 16 0.63 45.42 -36.32
C SER A 16 -0.61 46.31 -36.56
N GLU A 17 -1.41 46.43 -35.50
CA GLU A 17 -1.74 47.78 -34.96
C GLU A 17 -2.34 47.69 -33.54
N THR A 18 -1.79 48.54 -32.72
CA THR A 18 -2.14 48.90 -31.33
C THR A 18 -3.43 49.71 -31.27
N THR A 19 -4.29 49.50 -30.30
CA THR A 19 -5.04 50.59 -29.67
C THR A 19 -5.26 50.32 -28.17
N ASP A 20 -4.83 51.29 -27.47
CA ASP A 20 -4.89 51.64 -26.06
C ASP A 20 -6.33 52.00 -25.63
N SER A 21 -6.74 51.60 -24.40
CA SER A 21 -7.68 52.41 -23.62
C SER A 21 -7.75 51.96 -22.14
N THR A 22 -6.99 52.55 -21.30
CA THR A 22 -7.29 53.25 -20.03
C THR A 22 -8.43 52.75 -19.14
N GLY A 23 -8.05 52.38 -17.93
CA GLY A 23 -8.50 53.10 -16.74
C GLY A 23 -9.41 52.37 -15.77
N SER A 24 -9.01 52.07 -14.59
CA SER A 24 -9.26 52.81 -13.38
C SER A 24 -8.89 52.01 -12.13
N THR A 25 -8.11 52.68 -11.32
CA THR A 25 -7.65 52.37 -9.97
C THR A 25 -8.76 52.24 -8.94
N THR A 26 -8.60 51.36 -7.95
CA THR A 26 -8.84 51.73 -6.54
C THR A 26 -7.90 50.96 -5.62
N ASP A 27 -7.09 51.72 -4.90
CA ASP A 27 -6.28 51.33 -3.76
C ASP A 27 -7.10 50.86 -2.57
N ALA A 28 -6.56 49.88 -1.86
CA ALA A 28 -6.76 49.77 -0.42
C ALA A 28 -5.54 49.11 0.22
N THR A 29 -4.69 49.99 0.73
CA THR A 29 -3.61 49.76 1.69
C THR A 29 -4.15 49.20 3.00
N THR A 30 -3.54 48.14 3.53
CA THR A 30 -3.43 47.99 4.99
C THR A 30 -2.14 47.23 5.35
N ALA A 31 -1.46 47.82 6.33
CA ALA A 31 -0.10 47.63 6.76
C ALA A 31 0.16 46.30 7.47
N ALA A 32 1.38 45.82 7.29
CA ALA A 32 2.03 44.82 8.12
C ALA A 32 2.55 45.44 9.43
N PRO A 33 2.62 44.67 10.51
CA PRO A 33 3.57 44.94 11.58
C PRO A 33 4.77 44.00 11.52
N THR A 34 5.92 44.61 11.49
CA THR A 34 7.25 44.06 11.74
C THR A 34 7.38 43.62 13.19
N GLY A 35 7.95 42.44 13.42
CA GLY A 35 8.42 42.01 14.71
C GLY A 35 9.58 41.03 14.53
N ASP A 36 10.78 41.48 14.84
CA ASP A 36 12.02 40.72 14.83
C ASP A 36 12.05 39.63 15.92
N PRO A 37 12.79 38.53 15.70
CA PRO A 37 12.87 37.41 16.61
C PRO A 37 13.96 37.59 17.68
N PRO A 38 13.82 36.96 18.86
CA PRO A 38 14.94 36.81 19.77
C PRO A 38 15.78 35.57 19.42
N THR A 39 17.04 35.82 19.25
CA THR A 39 18.15 34.88 19.17
C THR A 39 18.37 34.13 20.48
N SER A 40 18.84 32.90 20.31
CA SER A 40 19.62 32.07 21.23
C SER A 40 18.95 30.86 21.79
N SER A 41 19.29 29.72 21.22
CA SER A 41 19.45 28.47 22.00
C SER A 41 20.50 27.60 21.33
N THR A 42 21.46 27.28 22.13
CA THR A 42 22.63 26.45 21.96
C THR A 42 22.31 25.06 21.41
N THR A 43 22.83 24.78 20.21
CA THR A 43 22.90 23.43 19.64
C THR A 43 24.06 22.70 20.30
N VAL A 44 23.76 21.60 21.00
CA VAL A 44 24.75 20.61 21.43
C VAL A 44 24.77 19.51 20.38
N GLU A 45 25.81 19.47 19.56
CA GLU A 45 26.08 18.36 18.66
C GLU A 45 26.54 17.13 19.46
N PRO A 46 26.04 15.92 19.17
CA PRO A 46 26.69 14.70 19.61
C PRO A 46 27.84 14.37 18.65
N THR A 47 29.04 14.41 19.19
CA THR A 47 30.27 13.95 18.51
C THR A 47 30.18 12.46 18.22
N SER A 48 29.96 12.13 16.96
CA SER A 48 30.12 10.78 16.42
C SER A 48 31.62 10.49 16.24
N THR A 49 32.17 9.60 17.04
CA THR A 49 33.52 9.09 16.88
C THR A 49 33.50 7.93 15.89
N THR A 50 33.74 8.22 14.63
CA THR A 50 33.95 7.22 13.58
C THR A 50 35.35 6.63 13.76
N MET A 51 35.45 5.38 14.19
CA MET A 51 36.65 4.57 14.03
C MET A 51 36.58 3.87 12.67
N GLY A 52 37.30 4.37 11.68
CA GLY A 52 37.52 3.69 10.40
C GLY A 52 38.56 2.60 10.53
N PRO A 53 38.42 1.47 9.84
CA PRO A 53 39.48 0.47 9.73
C PRO A 53 40.50 0.92 8.71
N THR A 54 41.74 1.05 9.14
CA THR A 54 42.92 1.21 8.30
C THR A 54 43.31 -0.15 7.72
N THR A 55 43.15 -0.31 6.42
CA THR A 55 43.71 -1.42 5.65
C THR A 55 45.10 -1.03 5.15
N GLU A 56 46.12 -1.73 5.60
CA GLU A 56 47.39 -1.82 4.86
C GLU A 56 47.60 -3.27 4.38
N PRO A 57 48.07 -3.47 3.16
CA PRO A 57 48.30 -4.81 2.60
C PRO A 57 49.67 -5.36 2.98
N VAL A 58 49.69 -6.50 3.63
CA VAL A 58 50.95 -7.28 3.77
C VAL A 58 50.91 -8.44 2.80
N THR A 59 51.72 -8.31 1.76
CA THR A 59 52.15 -9.41 0.90
C THR A 59 53.25 -10.20 1.60
N GLY A 60 53.11 -11.53 1.66
CA GLY A 60 54.19 -12.40 2.11
C GLY A 60 53.82 -13.88 2.03
N THR A 61 54.11 -14.48 0.90
CA THR A 61 54.16 -15.93 0.65
C THR A 61 55.24 -16.58 1.50
N THR A 62 54.91 -17.65 2.23
CA THR A 62 55.76 -18.85 2.31
C THR A 62 55.00 -20.05 2.87
N THR A 63 54.99 -21.09 2.09
CA THR A 63 54.59 -22.45 2.42
C THR A 63 55.60 -23.07 3.36
N GLU A 64 55.18 -23.53 4.55
CA GLU A 64 55.89 -24.62 5.22
C GLU A 64 54.90 -25.57 5.89
N THR A 65 54.95 -26.79 5.42
CA THR A 65 54.34 -27.97 6.00
C THR A 65 55.10 -28.34 7.26
N GLY A 66 54.49 -28.10 8.43
CA GLY A 66 55.03 -28.51 9.71
C GLY A 66 54.02 -29.33 10.49
N THR A 67 54.17 -30.65 10.42
CA THR A 67 53.51 -31.58 11.37
C THR A 67 54.06 -31.32 12.74
N THR A 68 53.30 -30.69 13.61
CA THR A 68 53.66 -30.58 15.05
C THR A 68 52.73 -31.50 15.80
N THR A 69 53.31 -32.59 16.25
CA THR A 69 52.82 -33.40 17.39
C THR A 69 52.76 -32.51 18.61
N VAL A 70 51.58 -32.28 19.12
CA VAL A 70 51.41 -31.58 20.42
C VAL A 70 51.73 -32.58 21.50
N ASP A 71 52.85 -32.37 22.16
CA ASP A 71 53.20 -33.05 23.42
C ASP A 71 52.18 -32.65 24.51
N THR A 72 51.59 -33.66 25.08
CA THR A 72 50.76 -33.56 26.26
C THR A 72 51.69 -33.29 27.46
N ASP A 73 51.83 -32.03 27.89
CA ASP A 73 52.45 -31.75 29.18
C ASP A 73 51.38 -31.34 30.18
N THR A 74 51.19 -32.19 31.14
CA THR A 74 50.33 -32.08 32.30
C THR A 74 50.98 -31.14 33.31
N THR A 75 50.30 -30.04 33.67
CA THR A 75 50.13 -29.54 35.04
C THR A 75 49.81 -28.06 35.06
N THR A 76 48.55 -27.76 35.21
CA THR A 76 47.96 -26.77 36.11
C THR A 76 46.47 -26.67 35.72
N GLY A 77 45.58 -26.87 36.67
CA GLY A 77 44.13 -26.93 36.56
C GLY A 77 43.52 -26.56 35.21
N ASP A 78 43.01 -27.57 34.55
CA ASP A 78 42.25 -27.41 33.32
C ASP A 78 41.15 -26.34 33.58
N PRO A 79 41.19 -25.19 32.90
CA PRO A 79 40.09 -24.26 33.10
C PRO A 79 38.83 -25.02 32.73
N ALA A 80 37.85 -25.08 33.65
CA ALA A 80 36.61 -25.80 33.45
C ALA A 80 36.07 -25.49 32.06
N ALA A 81 35.60 -26.53 31.32
CA ALA A 81 35.05 -26.34 29.99
C ALA A 81 33.94 -25.27 30.05
N LEU A 82 33.72 -24.55 28.96
CA LEU A 82 32.68 -23.49 28.90
C LEU A 82 31.34 -24.00 29.42
N CYS A 83 30.97 -25.23 29.08
CA CYS A 83 29.75 -25.87 29.59
C CYS A 83 29.73 -25.92 31.15
N ASP A 84 30.86 -26.29 31.80
CA ASP A 84 30.96 -26.37 33.27
C ASP A 84 30.85 -24.97 33.87
N ARG A 85 31.42 -23.95 33.24
CA ARG A 85 31.34 -22.55 33.72
C ARG A 85 29.91 -21.98 33.57
N LEU A 86 29.14 -22.46 32.58
CA LEU A 86 27.73 -22.15 32.44
C LEU A 86 26.84 -22.88 33.48
N GLY A 87 27.39 -23.80 34.30
CA GLY A 87 26.64 -24.62 35.22
C GLY A 87 26.17 -25.96 34.65
N GLY A 88 26.84 -26.45 33.60
CA GLY A 88 26.50 -27.69 32.92
C GLY A 88 25.20 -27.59 32.10
N GLU A 89 24.61 -28.72 31.77
CA GLU A 89 23.35 -28.75 31.01
C GLU A 89 22.20 -28.04 31.76
N VAL A 90 22.18 -28.06 33.06
CA VAL A 90 21.17 -27.37 33.88
C VAL A 90 21.33 -25.86 33.76
N GLY A 91 22.54 -25.34 33.88
CA GLY A 91 22.83 -23.91 33.75
C GLY A 91 22.59 -23.40 32.34
N VAL A 92 22.88 -24.22 31.31
CA VAL A 92 22.48 -23.89 29.90
C VAL A 92 20.97 -23.74 29.78
N GLY A 93 20.18 -24.62 30.41
CA GLY A 93 18.72 -24.53 30.47
C GLY A 93 18.24 -23.25 31.17
N GLU A 94 18.87 -22.90 32.33
CA GLU A 94 18.57 -21.67 33.09
C GLU A 94 18.89 -20.41 32.27
N LEU A 95 20.00 -20.39 31.50
CA LEU A 95 20.35 -19.27 30.62
C LEU A 95 19.32 -19.12 29.48
N VAL A 96 18.91 -20.23 28.85
CA VAL A 96 17.87 -20.20 27.82
C VAL A 96 16.54 -19.68 28.39
N ASP A 97 16.13 -20.14 29.56
CA ASP A 97 14.92 -19.66 30.22
C ASP A 97 15.01 -18.16 30.54
N GLY A 98 16.18 -17.71 31.02
CA GLY A 98 16.46 -16.29 31.25
C GLY A 98 16.39 -15.46 29.94
N ALA A 99 17.00 -15.96 28.87
CA ALA A 99 16.98 -15.29 27.57
C ALA A 99 15.55 -15.20 27.00
N LEU A 100 14.78 -16.29 27.03
CA LEU A 100 13.38 -16.29 26.64
C LEU A 100 12.57 -15.32 27.50
N GLY A 101 12.87 -15.23 28.81
CA GLY A 101 12.24 -14.27 29.72
C GLY A 101 12.47 -12.82 29.32
N VAL A 102 13.67 -12.46 28.85
CA VAL A 102 13.95 -11.10 28.35
C VAL A 102 13.27 -10.85 27.01
N VAL A 103 13.48 -11.73 26.03
CA VAL A 103 12.97 -11.61 24.65
C VAL A 103 11.45 -11.51 24.62
N LEU A 104 10.73 -12.32 25.39
CA LEU A 104 9.26 -12.33 25.40
C LEU A 104 8.66 -11.07 26.05
N ASN A 105 9.44 -10.30 26.79
CA ASN A 105 9.04 -9.02 27.37
C ASN A 105 9.54 -7.81 26.56
N ASP A 106 10.31 -8.02 25.49
CA ASP A 106 10.78 -6.94 24.64
C ASP A 106 9.85 -6.76 23.41
N ASP A 107 9.11 -5.66 23.40
CA ASP A 107 8.21 -5.33 22.28
C ASP A 107 8.94 -5.18 20.92
N ARG A 108 10.27 -5.05 20.90
CA ARG A 108 11.03 -4.96 19.65
C ARG A 108 11.08 -6.29 18.89
N VAL A 109 11.10 -7.40 19.61
CA VAL A 109 11.30 -8.74 19.02
C VAL A 109 10.25 -9.77 19.41
N ASN A 110 9.49 -9.55 20.48
CA ASN A 110 8.58 -10.57 21.02
C ASN A 110 7.48 -11.02 20.03
N GLY A 111 7.16 -10.21 19.01
CA GLY A 111 6.20 -10.57 17.95
C GLY A 111 6.57 -11.84 17.19
N TYR A 112 7.87 -12.14 17.06
CA TYR A 112 8.35 -13.36 16.41
C TYR A 112 8.15 -14.62 17.26
N PHE A 113 7.99 -14.46 18.58
CA PHE A 113 7.90 -15.54 19.56
C PHE A 113 6.50 -15.70 20.14
N LEU A 114 5.74 -14.61 20.23
CA LEU A 114 4.39 -14.56 20.79
C LEU A 114 3.34 -14.71 19.68
N ASN A 115 3.39 -15.81 18.94
CA ASN A 115 2.35 -16.20 17.98
C ASN A 115 2.17 -17.72 18.00
N ASN A 116 1.01 -18.21 17.54
CA ASN A 116 0.67 -19.64 17.61
C ASN A 116 1.42 -20.53 16.61
N ASP A 117 2.25 -19.93 15.75
CA ASP A 117 3.11 -20.69 14.83
C ASP A 117 4.37 -21.20 15.54
N VAL A 118 4.64 -20.70 16.76
CA VAL A 118 5.81 -21.06 17.55
C VAL A 118 5.44 -22.06 18.65
N ASP A 119 5.94 -23.30 18.53
CA ASP A 119 5.95 -24.25 19.64
C ASP A 119 7.04 -23.85 20.65
N GLY A 120 6.65 -23.17 21.73
CA GLY A 120 7.58 -22.67 22.76
C GLY A 120 8.37 -23.79 23.44
N GLY A 121 7.81 -25.01 23.58
CA GLY A 121 8.50 -26.16 24.14
C GLY A 121 9.60 -26.67 23.23
N ASN A 122 9.32 -26.78 21.94
CA ASN A 122 10.30 -27.17 20.93
C ASN A 122 11.38 -26.10 20.76
N LEU A 123 11.00 -24.82 20.69
CA LEU A 123 11.94 -23.70 20.64
C LEU A 123 12.95 -23.76 21.80
N ARG A 124 12.46 -23.86 23.03
CA ARG A 124 13.31 -23.99 24.22
C ARG A 124 14.27 -25.17 24.12
N ALA A 125 13.77 -26.34 23.72
CA ALA A 125 14.59 -27.55 23.61
C ALA A 125 15.69 -27.38 22.53
N CYS A 126 15.39 -26.74 21.41
CA CYS A 126 16.35 -26.48 20.34
C CYS A 126 17.40 -25.46 20.75
N LEU A 127 17.02 -24.39 21.44
CA LEU A 127 17.96 -23.39 21.97
C LEU A 127 18.95 -24.00 22.99
N ILE A 128 18.46 -24.88 23.89
CA ILE A 128 19.32 -25.61 24.82
C ILE A 128 20.34 -26.48 24.07
N LYS A 129 19.91 -27.21 23.04
CA LYS A 129 20.83 -28.03 22.24
C LYS A 129 21.85 -27.19 21.50
N GLN A 130 21.43 -26.08 20.91
CA GLN A 130 22.31 -25.18 20.18
C GLN A 130 23.38 -24.56 21.09
N LEU A 131 22.94 -23.98 22.20
CA LEU A 131 23.86 -23.36 23.16
C LEU A 131 24.76 -24.42 23.84
N GLY A 132 24.21 -25.59 24.16
CA GLY A 132 24.97 -26.69 24.73
C GLY A 132 26.03 -27.23 23.78
N GLN A 133 25.74 -27.27 22.46
CA GLN A 133 26.72 -27.63 21.44
C GLN A 133 27.82 -26.56 21.32
N VAL A 134 27.46 -25.28 21.30
CA VAL A 134 28.40 -24.15 21.27
C VAL A 134 29.31 -24.17 22.51
N ALA A 135 28.74 -24.46 23.67
CA ALA A 135 29.46 -24.55 24.95
C ALA A 135 30.30 -25.83 25.07
N GLY A 136 30.17 -26.79 24.17
CA GLY A 136 30.90 -28.06 24.23
C GLY A 136 30.40 -29.01 25.30
N CYS A 137 29.11 -28.97 25.68
CA CYS A 137 28.50 -29.88 26.66
C CYS A 137 28.55 -31.34 26.15
N ALA A 138 28.99 -32.25 27.02
CA ALA A 138 29.18 -33.64 26.62
C ALA A 138 27.85 -34.33 26.27
N GLY A 139 27.80 -34.94 25.10
CA GLY A 139 26.60 -35.66 24.61
C GLY A 139 25.50 -34.78 24.02
N VAL A 140 25.67 -33.46 23.99
CA VAL A 140 24.73 -32.52 23.38
C VAL A 140 25.10 -32.32 21.90
N ALA A 141 24.14 -32.50 21.03
CA ALA A 141 24.25 -32.20 19.61
C ALA A 141 22.97 -31.47 19.14
N TYR A 142 23.14 -30.48 18.29
CA TYR A 142 22.02 -29.79 17.65
C TYR A 142 21.46 -30.69 16.54
N ASP A 143 20.21 -31.08 16.68
CA ASP A 143 19.46 -31.95 15.73
C ASP A 143 18.12 -31.33 15.33
N CYS A 144 17.93 -30.03 15.57
CA CYS A 144 16.75 -29.27 15.13
C CYS A 144 16.93 -28.77 13.69
N LEU A 145 15.97 -27.97 13.21
CA LEU A 145 16.06 -27.32 11.91
C LEU A 145 17.29 -26.42 11.83
N ASP A 146 17.95 -26.38 10.67
CA ASP A 146 19.01 -25.39 10.45
C ASP A 146 18.46 -23.97 10.51
N MET A 147 19.33 -22.99 10.81
CA MET A 147 18.92 -21.59 11.05
C MET A 147 18.18 -21.00 9.86
N LYS A 148 18.65 -21.22 8.66
CA LYS A 148 18.04 -20.69 7.45
C LYS A 148 16.63 -21.23 7.23
N THR A 149 16.44 -22.53 7.44
CA THR A 149 15.13 -23.17 7.30
C THR A 149 14.18 -22.74 8.42
N ALA A 150 14.68 -22.60 9.65
CA ALA A 150 13.87 -22.21 10.81
C ALA A 150 13.37 -20.75 10.74
N HIS A 151 14.09 -19.88 10.06
CA HIS A 151 13.78 -18.44 10.00
C HIS A 151 13.27 -17.95 8.65
N ALA A 152 13.19 -18.85 7.66
CA ALA A 152 12.75 -18.49 6.31
C ALA A 152 11.31 -17.94 6.28
N GLY A 153 11.15 -16.76 5.69
CA GLY A 153 9.86 -16.09 5.52
C GLY A 153 9.35 -15.35 6.77
N LEU A 154 10.20 -15.19 7.80
CA LEU A 154 9.85 -14.41 8.98
C LEU A 154 10.08 -12.90 8.80
N GLY A 155 10.81 -12.49 7.75
CA GLY A 155 11.11 -11.09 7.48
C GLY A 155 12.03 -10.45 8.53
N ILE A 156 12.89 -11.24 9.18
CA ILE A 156 13.79 -10.76 10.23
C ILE A 156 14.80 -9.79 9.65
N SER A 157 14.85 -8.58 10.21
CA SER A 157 15.79 -7.55 9.82
C SER A 157 17.09 -7.61 10.62
N THR A 158 18.09 -6.85 10.17
CA THR A 158 19.33 -6.65 10.95
C THR A 158 19.02 -6.07 12.32
N ASP A 159 18.09 -5.12 12.42
CA ASP A 159 17.74 -4.51 13.71
C ASP A 159 17.05 -5.49 14.64
N ASP A 160 16.16 -6.36 14.13
CA ASP A 160 15.51 -7.41 14.93
C ASP A 160 16.54 -8.39 15.49
N PHE A 161 17.50 -8.80 14.66
CA PHE A 161 18.58 -9.69 15.08
C PHE A 161 19.48 -9.04 16.15
N MET A 162 19.81 -7.76 15.99
CA MET A 162 20.63 -7.03 16.96
C MET A 162 19.91 -6.82 18.29
N ASP A 163 18.61 -6.55 18.26
CA ASP A 163 17.78 -6.44 19.46
C ASP A 163 17.72 -7.79 20.21
N PHE A 164 17.51 -8.90 19.49
CA PHE A 164 17.60 -10.24 20.09
C PHE A 164 18.98 -10.52 20.70
N ALA A 165 20.07 -10.16 20.01
CA ALA A 165 21.43 -10.33 20.53
C ALA A 165 21.68 -9.50 21.81
N LEU A 166 21.09 -8.31 21.91
CA LEU A 166 21.15 -7.46 23.10
C LEU A 166 20.39 -8.10 24.28
N ASP A 167 19.22 -8.65 24.02
CA ASP A 167 18.42 -9.37 25.03
C ASP A 167 19.16 -10.60 25.55
N PHE A 168 19.75 -11.35 24.61
CA PHE A 168 20.56 -12.51 24.99
C PHE A 168 21.81 -12.12 25.82
N SER A 169 22.45 -11.00 25.45
CA SER A 169 23.55 -10.43 26.25
C SER A 169 23.09 -10.06 27.67
N THR A 170 21.91 -9.48 27.82
CA THR A 170 21.30 -9.13 29.09
C THR A 170 21.05 -10.38 29.96
N ALA A 171 20.59 -11.46 29.35
CA ALA A 171 20.40 -12.73 29.99
C ALA A 171 21.75 -13.36 30.46
N LEU A 172 22.78 -13.26 29.61
CA LEU A 172 24.15 -13.69 29.94
C LEU A 172 24.72 -12.93 31.15
N ASP A 173 24.52 -11.62 31.22
CA ASP A 173 24.96 -10.80 32.35
C ASP A 173 24.25 -11.21 33.66
N THR A 174 22.96 -11.51 33.58
CA THR A 174 22.18 -12.00 34.71
C THR A 174 22.67 -13.40 35.12
N HIS A 175 22.91 -14.29 34.19
CA HIS A 175 23.37 -15.66 34.41
C HIS A 175 24.77 -15.67 35.03
N GLN A 176 25.68 -14.79 34.60
CA GLN A 176 27.01 -14.62 35.17
C GLN A 176 26.94 -14.29 36.69
N GLY A 177 25.93 -13.54 37.12
CA GLY A 177 25.72 -13.25 38.55
C GLY A 177 25.49 -14.50 39.39
N ALA A 178 24.88 -15.55 38.84
CA ALA A 178 24.67 -16.85 39.46
C ALA A 178 25.84 -17.83 39.24
N HIS A 179 26.58 -17.65 38.16
CA HIS A 179 27.71 -18.48 37.71
C HIS A 179 28.99 -17.63 37.61
N PRO A 180 29.65 -17.28 38.73
CA PRO A 180 30.77 -16.34 38.71
C PRO A 180 32.03 -16.86 38.01
N ASP A 181 32.10 -18.15 37.69
CA ASP A 181 33.18 -18.75 36.90
C ASP A 181 33.04 -18.44 35.40
N LEU A 182 31.89 -17.95 34.97
CA LEU A 182 31.65 -17.47 33.58
C LEU A 182 32.32 -16.09 33.42
N GLY A 183 33.35 -16.03 32.59
CA GLY A 183 34.10 -14.80 32.35
C GLY A 183 33.52 -13.95 31.20
N ASP A 184 34.01 -12.72 31.06
CA ASP A 184 33.63 -11.83 29.95
C ASP A 184 34.11 -12.37 28.59
N ASP A 185 35.22 -13.10 28.56
CA ASP A 185 35.70 -13.78 27.35
C ASP A 185 34.74 -14.88 26.91
N ASP A 186 34.10 -15.58 27.84
CA ASP A 186 33.10 -16.60 27.55
C ASP A 186 31.83 -15.99 26.95
N LYS A 187 31.37 -14.88 27.52
CA LYS A 187 30.23 -14.13 26.97
C LYS A 187 30.52 -13.65 25.56
N THR A 188 31.74 -13.12 25.34
CA THR A 188 32.18 -12.68 24.03
C THR A 188 32.19 -13.84 23.02
N ALA A 189 32.67 -15.02 23.44
CA ALA A 189 32.67 -16.20 22.58
C ALA A 189 31.27 -16.69 22.23
N ILE A 190 30.34 -16.70 23.21
CA ILE A 190 28.94 -17.09 22.98
C ILE A 190 28.23 -16.10 22.05
N LEU A 191 28.36 -14.78 22.29
CA LEU A 191 27.79 -13.74 21.44
C LEU A 191 28.41 -13.73 20.05
N GLY A 192 29.72 -14.04 19.94
CA GLY A 192 30.38 -14.22 18.64
C GLY A 192 29.78 -15.39 17.85
N ALA A 193 29.58 -16.54 18.51
CA ALA A 193 28.93 -17.69 17.88
C ALA A 193 27.47 -17.39 17.45
N LEU A 194 26.73 -16.59 18.22
CA LEU A 194 25.42 -16.09 17.82
C LEU A 194 25.53 -15.20 16.57
N GLY A 195 26.49 -14.27 16.54
CA GLY A 195 26.71 -13.37 15.40
C GLY A 195 27.04 -14.10 14.10
N GLU A 196 27.71 -15.27 14.18
CA GLU A 196 27.99 -16.09 12.99
C GLU A 196 26.72 -16.68 12.35
N LEU A 197 25.58 -16.70 13.04
CA LEU A 197 24.30 -17.19 12.52
C LEU A 197 23.51 -16.10 11.77
N ALA A 198 23.88 -14.83 11.92
CA ALA A 198 23.17 -13.72 11.31
C ALA A 198 22.91 -13.88 9.80
N PRO A 199 23.87 -14.37 8.97
CA PRO A 199 23.64 -14.53 7.53
C PRO A 199 22.56 -15.56 7.15
N ASP A 200 22.24 -16.49 8.06
CA ASP A 200 21.20 -17.49 7.87
C ASP A 200 19.86 -17.10 8.48
N ILE A 201 19.83 -16.06 9.33
CA ILE A 201 18.65 -15.61 10.05
C ILE A 201 18.09 -14.32 9.46
N VAL A 202 18.95 -13.37 9.12
CA VAL A 202 18.55 -12.04 8.60
C VAL A 202 18.13 -12.14 7.15
N GLU A 203 16.89 -11.78 6.86
CA GLU A 203 16.33 -11.73 5.50
C GLU A 203 16.35 -10.32 4.92
N ASP A 204 16.25 -9.29 5.76
CA ASP A 204 16.31 -7.88 5.37
C ASP A 204 17.44 -7.14 6.10
N ALA A 205 18.48 -6.76 5.35
CA ALA A 205 19.61 -6.03 5.90
C ALA A 205 19.33 -4.54 6.17
N THR A 206 18.22 -3.98 5.63
CA THR A 206 17.92 -2.55 5.63
C THR A 206 16.84 -2.15 6.63
N SER A 207 16.05 -3.10 7.14
CA SER A 207 14.93 -2.88 8.08
C SER A 207 13.82 -1.98 7.50
N ASP A 208 13.59 -2.03 6.17
CA ASP A 208 12.61 -1.19 5.47
C ASP A 208 11.78 -1.94 4.41
N ALA A 209 11.85 -3.28 4.37
CA ALA A 209 11.15 -4.08 3.38
C ALA A 209 9.63 -4.10 3.62
N THR A 210 9.18 -4.16 4.88
CA THR A 210 7.76 -4.23 5.24
C THR A 210 7.22 -2.90 5.76
N VAL A 211 5.90 -2.70 5.70
CA VAL A 211 5.22 -1.56 6.34
C VAL A 211 5.49 -1.59 7.85
N TYR A 212 5.43 -2.77 8.46
CA TYR A 212 5.75 -2.98 9.87
C TYR A 212 7.12 -2.40 10.26
N GLN A 213 8.17 -2.69 9.48
CA GLN A 213 9.52 -2.18 9.70
C GLN A 213 9.61 -0.65 9.50
N ARG A 214 9.04 -0.14 8.40
CA ARG A 214 9.08 1.29 8.07
C ARG A 214 8.34 2.18 9.06
N ILE A 215 7.27 1.68 9.67
CA ILE A 215 6.56 2.39 10.77
C ILE A 215 7.39 2.40 12.06
N GLY A 216 8.39 1.52 12.19
CA GLY A 216 9.26 1.42 13.37
C GLY A 216 8.91 0.24 14.27
N ARG A 217 8.35 -0.81 13.73
CA ARG A 217 8.06 -2.09 14.38
C ARG A 217 7.02 -1.96 15.51
N LYS A 218 6.82 -3.00 16.29
CA LYS A 218 5.79 -3.06 17.34
C LYS A 218 5.86 -1.91 18.36
N PRO A 219 7.03 -1.45 18.86
CA PRO A 219 7.07 -0.32 19.79
C PRO A 219 6.49 0.97 19.24
N ALA A 220 6.79 1.29 17.97
CA ALA A 220 6.26 2.49 17.32
C ALA A 220 4.77 2.35 17.02
N ILE A 221 4.32 1.19 16.54
CA ILE A 221 2.90 0.88 16.34
C ILE A 221 2.13 0.98 17.64
N LYS A 222 2.65 0.43 18.74
CA LYS A 222 2.06 0.54 20.08
C LYS A 222 1.93 1.99 20.55
N SER A 223 2.93 2.82 20.22
CA SER A 223 2.90 4.26 20.50
C SER A 223 1.92 5.01 19.59
N LEU A 224 1.83 4.64 18.31
CA LEU A 224 0.87 5.18 17.36
C LEU A 224 -0.58 4.92 17.80
N VAL A 225 -0.87 3.68 18.21
CA VAL A 225 -2.17 3.31 18.78
C VAL A 225 -2.40 4.07 20.08
N GLY A 226 -1.47 4.04 21.00
CA GLY A 226 -1.42 4.83 22.22
C GLY A 226 -2.53 4.55 23.23
N ALA A 227 -2.82 5.56 24.05
CA ALA A 227 -3.82 5.51 25.12
C ALA A 227 -4.42 6.92 25.33
N PRO A 228 -5.58 7.04 26.02
CA PRO A 228 -6.13 8.34 26.39
C PRO A 228 -5.13 9.16 27.18
N GLY A 229 -4.92 10.42 26.81
CA GLY A 229 -3.94 11.33 27.40
C GLY A 229 -2.54 11.25 26.77
N GLN A 230 -2.30 10.35 25.83
CA GLN A 230 -1.10 10.32 25.00
C GLN A 230 -1.35 11.15 23.73
N ALA A 231 -1.09 12.44 23.80
CA ALA A 231 -1.45 13.41 22.75
C ALA A 231 -0.95 13.00 21.36
N GLY A 232 -1.87 12.98 20.39
CA GLY A 232 -1.59 12.67 19.00
C GLY A 232 -1.56 11.17 18.66
N SER A 233 -1.81 10.29 19.63
CA SER A 233 -2.04 8.87 19.36
C SER A 233 -3.47 8.63 18.88
N PHE A 234 -3.68 7.50 18.21
CA PHE A 234 -5.01 7.15 17.68
C PHE A 234 -6.08 7.07 18.79
N VAL A 235 -5.81 6.37 19.87
CA VAL A 235 -6.77 6.22 20.99
C VAL A 235 -7.03 7.55 21.69
N ASP A 236 -6.04 8.46 21.76
CA ASP A 236 -6.27 9.80 22.31
C ASP A 236 -7.16 10.64 21.40
N ASN A 237 -6.95 10.61 20.07
CA ASN A 237 -7.80 11.29 19.10
C ASN A 237 -9.25 10.82 19.24
N VAL A 238 -9.48 9.50 19.19
CA VAL A 238 -10.80 8.87 19.37
C VAL A 238 -11.47 9.26 20.71
N ALA A 239 -10.71 9.28 21.79
CA ALA A 239 -11.24 9.65 23.11
C ALA A 239 -11.67 11.13 23.19
N LEU A 240 -11.08 11.98 22.34
CA LEU A 240 -11.37 13.42 22.27
C LEU A 240 -12.42 13.75 21.19
N ASP A 241 -12.63 12.87 20.20
CA ASP A 241 -13.61 13.09 19.16
C ASP A 241 -15.04 12.88 19.68
N VAL A 242 -15.79 13.97 19.77
CA VAL A 242 -17.16 13.97 20.28
C VAL A 242 -18.15 13.22 19.38
N ALA A 243 -17.78 12.95 18.12
CA ALA A 243 -18.62 12.20 17.21
C ALA A 243 -18.66 10.71 17.55
N ILE A 244 -17.55 10.14 18.04
CA ILE A 244 -17.42 8.69 18.21
C ILE A 244 -16.99 8.24 19.61
N ASN A 245 -16.60 9.15 20.50
CA ASN A 245 -16.09 8.77 21.84
C ASN A 245 -17.10 8.00 22.69
N GLY A 246 -18.39 8.15 22.43
CA GLY A 246 -19.45 7.42 23.12
C GLY A 246 -19.38 5.91 22.91
N PHE A 247 -18.90 5.43 21.78
CA PHE A 247 -18.68 4.00 21.52
C PHE A 247 -17.56 3.42 22.40
N PHE A 248 -16.64 4.25 22.88
CA PHE A 248 -15.49 3.86 23.69
C PHE A 248 -15.69 4.07 25.19
N ALA A 249 -16.88 4.51 25.62
CA ALA A 249 -17.18 4.82 27.02
C ALA A 249 -16.94 3.64 28.00
N ALA A 250 -17.03 2.40 27.51
CA ALA A 250 -16.79 1.18 28.27
C ALA A 250 -15.53 0.41 27.79
N ALA A 251 -14.67 1.02 26.96
CA ALA A 251 -13.52 0.35 26.41
C ALA A 251 -12.42 0.12 27.45
N GLU A 252 -11.82 -1.06 27.42
CA GLU A 252 -10.59 -1.38 28.15
C GLU A 252 -9.40 -0.97 27.28
N PHE A 253 -8.89 0.23 27.48
CA PHE A 253 -7.91 0.86 26.57
C PHE A 253 -6.58 0.10 26.49
N GLU A 254 -6.14 -0.57 27.55
CA GLU A 254 -4.93 -1.40 27.52
C GLU A 254 -5.11 -2.59 26.56
N ARG A 255 -6.25 -3.26 26.66
CA ARG A 255 -6.62 -4.34 25.74
C ARG A 255 -6.79 -3.81 24.31
N LEU A 256 -7.45 -2.68 24.14
CA LEU A 256 -7.62 -2.03 22.83
C LEU A 256 -6.27 -1.74 22.20
N ASN A 257 -5.34 -1.13 22.94
CA ASN A 257 -3.98 -0.88 22.47
C ASN A 257 -3.29 -2.19 22.02
N THR A 258 -3.35 -3.23 22.85
CA THR A 258 -2.72 -4.51 22.53
C THR A 258 -3.30 -5.12 21.27
N CYS A 259 -4.62 -5.15 21.13
CA CYS A 259 -5.28 -5.76 19.96
C CYS A 259 -5.04 -4.97 18.68
N LEU A 260 -5.14 -3.64 18.72
CA LEU A 260 -4.87 -2.79 17.57
C LEU A 260 -3.39 -2.82 17.15
N THR A 261 -2.48 -2.87 18.14
CA THR A 261 -1.04 -3.04 17.87
C THR A 261 -0.77 -4.36 17.13
N ARG A 262 -1.41 -5.46 17.55
CA ARG A 262 -1.31 -6.75 16.86
C ARG A 262 -1.93 -6.71 15.46
N GLN A 263 -3.06 -6.04 15.31
CA GLN A 263 -3.75 -5.91 14.02
C GLN A 263 -2.87 -5.19 13.01
N VAL A 264 -2.38 -4.01 13.35
CA VAL A 264 -1.51 -3.21 12.48
C VAL A 264 -0.18 -3.93 12.23
N GLY A 265 0.46 -4.44 13.27
CA GLY A 265 1.74 -5.14 13.15
C GLY A 265 1.65 -6.50 12.46
N GLY A 266 0.46 -7.06 12.31
CA GLY A 266 0.22 -8.34 11.63
C GLY A 266 -0.11 -8.23 10.15
N ILE A 267 -0.13 -7.02 9.58
CA ILE A 267 -0.40 -6.81 8.14
C ILE A 267 0.71 -7.47 7.30
N ASP A 268 1.95 -7.18 7.62
CA ASP A 268 3.13 -7.77 6.98
C ASP A 268 4.30 -8.00 7.96
N GLY A 269 4.05 -7.86 9.26
CA GLY A 269 5.00 -8.11 10.33
C GLY A 269 4.70 -9.40 11.11
N PRO A 270 5.46 -9.67 12.18
CA PRO A 270 5.42 -10.95 12.89
C PRO A 270 4.26 -11.10 13.86
N THR A 271 3.53 -10.04 14.20
CA THR A 271 2.44 -10.12 15.17
C THR A 271 1.21 -10.83 14.60
N ARG A 272 0.37 -11.41 15.47
CA ARG A 272 -0.86 -12.09 15.04
C ARG A 272 -2.05 -11.56 15.83
N TYR A 273 -3.07 -11.09 15.10
CA TYR A 273 -4.32 -10.64 15.70
C TYR A 273 -5.16 -11.85 16.16
N GLY A 274 -5.75 -11.74 17.36
CA GLY A 274 -6.72 -12.72 17.84
C GLY A 274 -6.16 -14.06 18.30
N LEU A 275 -4.83 -14.23 18.34
CA LEU A 275 -4.20 -15.48 18.75
C LEU A 275 -3.83 -15.48 20.23
N GLU A 276 -4.24 -16.54 20.93
CA GLU A 276 -3.69 -16.87 22.24
C GLU A 276 -2.27 -17.40 22.09
N VAL A 277 -1.44 -17.02 23.03
CA VAL A 277 -0.08 -17.53 23.12
C VAL A 277 0.07 -18.24 24.44
N ASP A 278 0.38 -19.53 24.39
CA ASP A 278 0.86 -20.27 25.55
C ASP A 278 2.28 -19.78 25.87
N ALA A 279 2.36 -18.76 26.71
CA ALA A 279 3.67 -18.35 27.22
C ALA A 279 4.28 -19.48 28.05
N PRO A 280 5.62 -19.65 27.98
CA PRO A 280 6.31 -20.54 28.90
C PRO A 280 5.96 -20.22 30.37
N PRO A 281 5.87 -21.22 31.25
CA PRO A 281 5.51 -21.00 32.64
C PRO A 281 6.36 -19.92 33.31
N GLY A 282 5.71 -18.89 33.86
CA GLY A 282 6.38 -17.79 34.57
C GLY A 282 6.69 -16.56 33.69
N ILE A 283 6.32 -16.59 32.43
CA ILE A 283 6.45 -15.45 31.51
C ILE A 283 5.06 -14.92 31.20
N ASP A 284 4.85 -13.65 31.49
CA ASP A 284 3.62 -12.94 31.09
C ASP A 284 3.65 -12.72 29.57
N PRO A 285 2.70 -13.26 28.79
CA PRO A 285 2.63 -12.99 27.35
C PRO A 285 2.23 -11.54 27.02
N GLY A 286 2.09 -10.67 28.03
CA GLY A 286 1.66 -9.28 27.85
C GLY A 286 0.16 -9.11 27.61
N VAL A 287 -0.57 -10.22 27.49
CA VAL A 287 -2.03 -10.31 27.51
C VAL A 287 -2.34 -11.53 28.40
N GLY A 288 -3.16 -11.36 29.40
CA GLY A 288 -3.51 -12.45 30.32
C GLY A 288 -4.16 -13.62 29.56
N VAL A 289 -3.95 -14.83 30.04
CA VAL A 289 -4.65 -16.02 29.54
C VAL A 289 -6.16 -15.76 29.62
N GLY A 290 -6.83 -15.76 28.47
CA GLY A 290 -8.25 -15.41 28.36
C GLY A 290 -8.54 -14.02 27.79
N ASP A 291 -7.52 -13.20 27.49
CA ASP A 291 -7.68 -11.89 26.86
C ASP A 291 -7.47 -11.94 25.33
N GLU A 292 -8.17 -12.82 24.68
CA GLU A 292 -8.21 -12.87 23.21
C GLU A 292 -8.70 -11.55 22.61
N CYS A 293 -8.07 -11.13 21.52
CA CYS A 293 -8.64 -10.09 20.69
C CYS A 293 -9.86 -10.65 19.97
N LYS A 294 -11.00 -10.00 20.13
CA LYS A 294 -12.23 -10.38 19.44
C LYS A 294 -12.09 -10.15 17.95
N THR A 295 -12.79 -10.93 17.12
CA THR A 295 -12.97 -10.59 15.71
C THR A 295 -13.62 -9.22 15.58
N MET A 296 -13.41 -8.53 14.44
CA MET A 296 -14.04 -7.20 14.20
C MET A 296 -15.54 -7.27 14.41
N ALA A 297 -16.22 -8.23 13.80
CA ALA A 297 -17.66 -8.42 13.97
C ALA A 297 -18.06 -8.61 15.45
N ALA A 298 -17.35 -9.47 16.21
CA ALA A 298 -17.67 -9.72 17.61
C ALA A 298 -17.32 -8.55 18.56
N ALA A 299 -16.37 -7.69 18.16
CA ALA A 299 -16.01 -6.50 18.93
C ALA A 299 -17.05 -5.38 18.79
N HIS A 300 -17.75 -5.33 17.66
CA HIS A 300 -18.70 -4.27 17.32
C HIS A 300 -20.16 -4.72 17.37
N GLU A 301 -20.43 -6.03 17.58
CA GLU A 301 -21.78 -6.56 17.66
C GLU A 301 -22.59 -5.87 18.76
N GLY A 302 -23.65 -5.16 18.35
CA GLY A 302 -24.57 -4.46 19.27
C GLY A 302 -23.95 -3.27 19.98
N LEU A 303 -22.80 -2.77 19.52
CA LEU A 303 -22.19 -1.55 20.04
C LEU A 303 -23.02 -0.34 19.65
N VAL A 304 -23.34 0.50 20.64
CA VAL A 304 -24.07 1.75 20.45
C VAL A 304 -23.35 2.90 21.12
N ASP A 305 -23.46 4.10 20.56
CA ASP A 305 -22.94 5.31 21.18
C ASP A 305 -23.64 5.57 22.52
N ALA A 306 -22.87 5.83 23.57
CA ALA A 306 -23.41 6.08 24.90
C ALA A 306 -24.19 7.41 25.01
N ASN A 307 -24.02 8.31 24.03
CA ASN A 307 -24.64 9.63 24.05
C ASN A 307 -26.06 9.63 23.42
N ASP A 308 -26.27 8.85 22.34
CA ASP A 308 -27.56 8.85 21.60
C ASP A 308 -28.19 7.46 21.41
N MET A 309 -27.48 6.40 21.79
CA MET A 309 -27.92 5.00 21.68
C MET A 309 -28.11 4.52 20.24
N VAL A 310 -27.43 5.12 19.27
CA VAL A 310 -27.40 4.70 17.85
C VAL A 310 -26.21 3.78 17.60
N GLY A 311 -26.36 2.82 16.70
CA GLY A 311 -25.29 1.94 16.26
C GLY A 311 -24.32 2.66 15.32
N ILE A 312 -23.15 2.07 15.08
CA ILE A 312 -22.09 2.64 14.21
C ILE A 312 -22.60 2.78 12.78
N ASP A 313 -22.57 3.98 12.22
CA ASP A 313 -22.87 4.27 10.82
C ASP A 313 -21.59 4.58 10.02
N ILE A 314 -21.73 4.93 8.73
CA ILE A 314 -20.57 5.22 7.86
C ILE A 314 -19.84 6.51 8.25
N ASN A 315 -20.55 7.49 8.84
CA ASN A 315 -19.93 8.73 9.28
C ASN A 315 -19.05 8.48 10.52
N ASP A 316 -19.52 7.62 11.44
CA ASP A 316 -18.74 7.20 12.61
C ASP A 316 -17.48 6.45 12.18
N PHE A 317 -17.62 5.54 11.20
CA PHE A 317 -16.49 4.84 10.61
C PHE A 317 -15.51 5.81 9.93
N GLY A 318 -16.03 6.81 9.20
CA GLY A 318 -15.24 7.86 8.57
C GLY A 318 -14.48 8.73 9.58
N ALA A 319 -15.12 9.06 10.72
CA ALA A 319 -14.48 9.79 11.82
C ALA A 319 -13.34 8.98 12.42
N LEU A 320 -13.56 7.68 12.67
CA LEU A 320 -12.50 6.76 13.13
C LEU A 320 -11.30 6.70 12.18
N VAL A 321 -11.55 6.61 10.87
CA VAL A 321 -10.50 6.63 9.84
C VAL A 321 -9.74 7.96 9.87
N THR A 322 -10.44 9.07 10.02
CA THR A 322 -9.82 10.41 10.12
C THR A 322 -8.89 10.53 11.34
N ASP A 323 -9.31 10.00 12.48
CA ASP A 323 -8.51 9.97 13.70
C ASP A 323 -7.25 9.10 13.53
N LEU A 324 -7.37 7.97 12.84
CA LEU A 324 -6.23 7.11 12.52
C LEU A 324 -5.24 7.80 11.57
N VAL A 325 -5.73 8.43 10.51
CA VAL A 325 -4.89 9.21 9.57
C VAL A 325 -4.16 10.32 10.32
N THR A 326 -4.85 11.07 11.17
CA THR A 326 -4.25 12.13 11.99
C THR A 326 -3.15 11.60 12.90
N ALA A 327 -3.34 10.42 13.50
CA ALA A 327 -2.32 9.79 14.33
C ALA A 327 -1.11 9.32 13.49
N MET A 328 -1.34 8.75 12.32
CA MET A 328 -0.28 8.35 11.38
C MET A 328 0.55 9.54 10.90
N GLU A 329 -0.10 10.65 10.54
CA GLU A 329 0.57 11.89 10.16
C GLU A 329 1.41 12.45 11.32
N THR A 330 0.87 12.45 12.54
CA THR A 330 1.56 12.91 13.75
C THR A 330 2.78 12.04 14.06
N ALA A 331 2.68 10.73 13.84
CA ALA A 331 3.78 9.78 14.00
C ALA A 331 4.80 9.84 12.85
N GLY A 332 4.52 10.58 11.77
CA GLY A 332 5.40 10.69 10.61
C GLY A 332 5.38 9.48 9.69
N VAL A 333 4.31 8.67 9.70
CA VAL A 333 4.12 7.55 8.77
C VAL A 333 4.03 8.08 7.34
N ALA A 334 4.80 7.50 6.42
CA ALA A 334 4.81 7.92 5.02
C ALA A 334 3.47 7.64 4.32
N ALA A 335 3.04 8.52 3.40
CA ALA A 335 1.75 8.37 2.72
C ALA A 335 1.52 6.99 2.07
N PRO A 336 2.49 6.36 1.38
CA PRO A 336 2.29 5.01 0.83
C PRO A 336 2.02 3.94 1.90
N ASP A 337 2.57 4.11 3.11
CA ASP A 337 2.35 3.18 4.23
C ASP A 337 0.99 3.44 4.88
N GLN A 338 0.54 4.71 4.92
CA GLN A 338 -0.84 5.04 5.32
C GLN A 338 -1.86 4.41 4.37
N ASP A 339 -1.65 4.53 3.06
CA ASP A 339 -2.52 3.92 2.04
C ASP A 339 -2.57 2.39 2.18
N ALA A 340 -1.42 1.75 2.43
CA ALA A 340 -1.36 0.30 2.66
C ALA A 340 -2.15 -0.12 3.90
N LEU A 341 -2.06 0.62 5.01
CA LEU A 341 -2.82 0.36 6.23
C LEU A 341 -4.32 0.55 6.00
N LEU A 342 -4.72 1.65 5.37
CA LEU A 342 -6.13 1.96 5.08
C LEU A 342 -6.73 0.94 4.11
N GLY A 343 -5.94 0.45 3.15
CA GLY A 343 -6.36 -0.61 2.23
C GLY A 343 -6.71 -1.93 2.90
N VAL A 344 -6.13 -2.24 4.06
CA VAL A 344 -6.47 -3.43 4.86
C VAL A 344 -7.65 -3.16 5.80
N LEU A 345 -7.74 -1.95 6.36
CA LEU A 345 -8.76 -1.60 7.34
C LEU A 345 -10.11 -1.25 6.70
N GLY A 346 -10.09 -0.64 5.51
CA GLY A 346 -11.30 -0.25 4.78
C GLY A 346 -12.31 -1.40 4.58
N PRO A 347 -11.88 -2.57 4.10
CA PRO A 347 -12.76 -3.74 3.94
C PRO A 347 -13.43 -4.25 5.22
N MET A 348 -12.97 -3.83 6.40
CA MET A 348 -13.57 -4.21 7.69
C MET A 348 -14.88 -3.45 8.00
N CYS A 349 -15.26 -2.49 7.18
CA CYS A 349 -16.47 -1.70 7.36
C CYS A 349 -17.70 -2.57 7.62
N GLU A 350 -17.94 -3.64 6.85
CA GLU A 350 -19.10 -4.54 7.04
C GLU A 350 -19.11 -5.26 8.38
N ASP A 351 -17.96 -5.49 8.99
CA ASP A 351 -17.82 -6.11 10.31
C ASP A 351 -17.99 -5.10 11.45
N ILE A 352 -17.82 -3.82 11.16
CA ILE A 352 -17.82 -2.72 12.15
C ILE A 352 -19.19 -2.05 12.23
N LEU A 353 -19.83 -1.74 11.09
CA LEU A 353 -21.10 -1.03 11.07
C LEU A 353 -22.24 -1.86 11.69
N ALA A 354 -23.17 -1.17 12.35
CA ALA A 354 -24.38 -1.80 12.84
C ALA A 354 -25.18 -2.43 11.67
N PRO A 355 -25.92 -3.52 11.91
CA PRO A 355 -26.58 -4.28 10.84
C PRO A 355 -27.44 -3.44 9.90
N GLU A 356 -28.10 -2.42 10.41
CA GLU A 356 -28.95 -1.49 9.67
C GLU A 356 -28.19 -0.52 8.76
N PHE A 357 -26.89 -0.34 9.00
CA PHE A 357 -26.04 0.60 8.26
C PHE A 357 -25.00 -0.10 7.36
N LYS A 358 -24.93 -1.42 7.36
CA LYS A 358 -23.93 -2.17 6.56
C LYS A 358 -24.01 -1.91 5.06
N ASN A 359 -25.17 -1.50 4.57
CA ASN A 359 -25.39 -1.08 3.18
C ASN A 359 -24.65 0.23 2.82
N GLN A 360 -24.14 0.95 3.81
CA GLN A 360 -23.36 2.16 3.60
C GLN A 360 -21.86 1.87 3.36
N CYS A 361 -21.40 0.64 3.65
CA CYS A 361 -20.02 0.29 3.38
C CYS A 361 -19.73 0.26 1.87
N PRO A 362 -18.59 0.81 1.42
CA PRO A 362 -18.10 0.53 0.09
C PRO A 362 -17.83 -0.99 0.00
N GLY A 363 -18.69 -1.71 -0.67
CA GLY A 363 -18.63 -3.17 -0.73
C GLY A 363 -17.34 -3.69 -1.39
N ALA A 364 -17.20 -5.03 -1.43
CA ALA A 364 -16.15 -5.65 -2.22
C ALA A 364 -16.21 -5.10 -3.65
N SER A 365 -15.10 -4.59 -4.14
CA SER A 365 -14.97 -4.15 -5.52
C SER A 365 -14.40 -5.28 -6.36
N GLU A 366 -14.99 -5.51 -7.51
CA GLU A 366 -14.46 -6.43 -8.53
C GLU A 366 -14.50 -5.73 -9.88
N THR A 367 -13.43 -5.88 -10.66
CA THR A 367 -13.42 -5.38 -12.03
C THR A 367 -13.97 -6.47 -12.96
N GLU A 368 -15.15 -6.25 -13.51
CA GLU A 368 -15.72 -7.07 -14.58
C GLU A 368 -15.28 -6.53 -15.93
N THR A 369 -14.69 -7.39 -16.75
CA THR A 369 -14.33 -7.03 -18.14
C THR A 369 -15.20 -7.80 -19.10
N VAL A 370 -15.97 -7.08 -19.90
CA VAL A 370 -16.79 -7.63 -20.99
C VAL A 370 -16.31 -7.11 -22.34
N GLU A 371 -16.32 -7.99 -23.33
CA GLU A 371 -15.72 -7.71 -24.62
C GLU A 371 -16.66 -8.06 -25.77
N ALA A 372 -16.61 -7.25 -26.82
CA ALA A 372 -17.18 -7.55 -28.13
C ALA A 372 -16.06 -7.40 -29.17
N LEU A 373 -15.39 -8.51 -29.50
CA LEU A 373 -14.22 -8.54 -30.36
C LEU A 373 -14.52 -9.12 -31.73
N ASN A 374 -13.59 -8.91 -32.67
CA ASN A 374 -13.70 -9.38 -34.07
C ASN A 374 -14.98 -8.92 -34.77
N LEU A 375 -15.42 -7.74 -34.42
CA LEU A 375 -16.48 -7.05 -35.15
C LEU A 375 -15.95 -6.65 -36.53
N ALA A 376 -16.84 -6.49 -37.48
CA ALA A 376 -16.55 -5.93 -38.81
C ALA A 376 -17.70 -5.00 -39.21
N THR A 377 -18.08 -4.14 -38.26
CA THR A 377 -19.24 -3.26 -38.42
C THR A 377 -18.81 -1.95 -39.05
N SER A 378 -19.27 -1.68 -40.26
CA SER A 378 -19.00 -0.42 -40.93
C SER A 378 -19.59 0.75 -40.17
N ILE A 379 -18.81 1.78 -39.95
CA ILE A 379 -19.27 3.06 -39.41
C ILE A 379 -20.00 3.78 -40.58
N PRO A 380 -21.28 4.16 -40.42
CA PRO A 380 -22.02 4.80 -41.50
C PRO A 380 -21.50 6.23 -41.74
N ASP A 381 -20.96 6.50 -42.96
CA ASP A 381 -20.39 7.78 -43.37
C ASP A 381 -21.47 8.88 -43.44
N ASP A 382 -21.22 10.06 -42.88
CA ASP A 382 -22.05 11.27 -42.86
C ASP A 382 -23.53 11.01 -42.44
N THR A 383 -23.76 10.07 -41.55
CA THR A 383 -25.13 9.71 -41.15
C THR A 383 -25.48 10.02 -39.71
N TYR A 384 -24.50 10.43 -38.90
CA TYR A 384 -24.72 10.72 -37.50
C TYR A 384 -25.71 11.89 -37.32
N ASP A 385 -26.78 11.62 -36.57
CA ASP A 385 -27.88 12.57 -36.34
C ASP A 385 -28.12 12.89 -34.86
N GLY A 386 -27.17 12.54 -33.96
CA GLY A 386 -27.26 12.66 -32.52
C GLY A 386 -27.82 11.40 -31.81
N SER A 387 -28.44 10.48 -32.55
CA SER A 387 -29.04 9.26 -32.00
C SER A 387 -28.12 8.06 -32.14
N LEU A 388 -28.19 7.11 -31.15
CA LEU A 388 -27.47 5.83 -31.23
C LEU A 388 -27.91 4.99 -32.45
N ALA A 389 -29.11 5.25 -33.02
CA ALA A 389 -29.63 4.51 -34.14
C ALA A 389 -28.88 4.80 -35.47
N SER A 390 -28.21 5.96 -35.56
CA SER A 390 -27.38 6.37 -36.69
C SER A 390 -25.92 5.90 -36.59
N MET A 391 -25.57 5.16 -35.53
CA MET A 391 -24.20 4.77 -35.21
C MET A 391 -23.97 3.26 -35.37
N ALA A 392 -22.73 2.85 -35.57
CA ALA A 392 -22.28 1.47 -35.44
C ALA A 392 -22.10 1.10 -33.95
N CYS A 393 -22.82 0.11 -33.45
CA CYS A 393 -22.81 -0.21 -32.05
C CYS A 393 -22.31 -1.63 -31.74
N ALA A 394 -21.49 -1.76 -30.71
CA ALA A 394 -21.20 -3.02 -30.01
C ALA A 394 -22.17 -3.18 -28.84
N VAL A 395 -22.61 -4.41 -28.59
CA VAL A 395 -23.50 -4.77 -27.48
C VAL A 395 -22.73 -5.68 -26.54
N LEU A 396 -22.69 -5.29 -25.27
CA LEU A 396 -21.99 -5.97 -24.19
C LEU A 396 -23.01 -6.35 -23.11
N VAL A 397 -22.87 -7.52 -22.49
CA VAL A 397 -23.78 -7.97 -21.44
C VAL A 397 -22.97 -8.23 -20.18
N VAL A 398 -23.27 -7.45 -19.14
CA VAL A 398 -22.69 -7.62 -17.82
C VAL A 398 -23.61 -8.54 -17.01
N PRO A 399 -23.08 -9.68 -16.46
CA PRO A 399 -23.88 -10.60 -15.69
C PRO A 399 -24.30 -10.04 -14.33
N ASP A 400 -25.32 -10.66 -13.74
CA ASP A 400 -25.72 -10.42 -12.36
C ASP A 400 -24.89 -11.33 -11.43
N ASP A 401 -24.05 -10.75 -10.61
CA ASP A 401 -23.19 -11.46 -9.65
C ASP A 401 -23.34 -10.94 -8.21
N GLY A 402 -24.31 -10.02 -7.99
CA GLY A 402 -24.57 -9.42 -6.68
C GLY A 402 -23.69 -8.22 -6.35
N LEU A 403 -22.86 -7.75 -7.30
CA LEU A 403 -22.17 -6.46 -7.24
C LEU A 403 -22.93 -5.50 -8.16
N ASP A 404 -23.86 -4.75 -7.58
CA ASP A 404 -24.94 -4.11 -8.33
C ASP A 404 -24.62 -2.70 -8.82
N PHE A 405 -23.58 -2.03 -8.28
CA PHE A 405 -23.32 -0.61 -8.52
C PHE A 405 -21.99 -0.39 -9.23
N VAL A 406 -21.96 0.59 -10.14
CA VAL A 406 -20.75 1.05 -10.84
C VAL A 406 -19.94 1.95 -9.91
N ALA A 407 -18.66 1.62 -9.73
CA ALA A 407 -17.69 2.46 -9.02
C ALA A 407 -16.72 3.18 -9.97
N ALA A 408 -16.39 2.57 -11.12
CA ALA A 408 -15.63 3.21 -12.20
C ALA A 408 -15.88 2.49 -13.52
N VAL A 409 -15.65 3.19 -14.64
CA VAL A 409 -15.73 2.64 -15.98
C VAL A 409 -14.46 2.96 -16.73
N THR A 410 -13.92 1.96 -17.45
CA THR A 410 -12.86 2.12 -18.45
C THR A 410 -13.32 1.51 -19.75
N LEU A 411 -13.21 2.28 -20.85
CA LEU A 411 -13.64 1.89 -22.18
C LEU A 411 -12.46 1.83 -23.13
N THR A 412 -12.27 0.70 -23.83
CA THR A 412 -11.30 0.60 -24.93
C THR A 412 -12.02 0.32 -26.23
N VAL A 413 -11.74 1.11 -27.28
CA VAL A 413 -12.34 1.02 -28.61
C VAL A 413 -11.27 0.74 -29.65
N ALA A 414 -11.43 -0.36 -30.37
CA ALA A 414 -10.60 -0.72 -31.53
C ALA A 414 -11.40 -0.47 -32.82
N ALA A 415 -11.00 0.54 -33.57
CA ALA A 415 -11.64 0.93 -34.81
C ALA A 415 -10.60 1.43 -35.84
N ASP A 416 -10.92 1.32 -37.12
CA ASP A 416 -10.20 2.01 -38.20
C ASP A 416 -11.07 3.19 -38.66
N HIS A 417 -10.48 4.37 -38.80
CA HIS A 417 -11.11 5.52 -39.46
C HIS A 417 -10.05 6.49 -39.98
N THR A 418 -10.33 7.14 -41.09
CA THR A 418 -9.36 8.02 -41.77
C THR A 418 -9.42 9.48 -41.36
N PHE A 419 -10.35 9.86 -40.48
CA PHE A 419 -10.47 11.21 -39.94
C PHE A 419 -11.15 11.21 -38.59
N VAL A 420 -10.39 11.36 -37.49
CA VAL A 420 -10.92 11.26 -36.12
C VAL A 420 -11.85 12.43 -35.75
N GLY A 421 -11.66 13.59 -36.40
CA GLY A 421 -12.49 14.78 -36.21
C GLY A 421 -13.93 14.66 -36.73
N ASP A 422 -14.28 13.58 -37.43
CA ASP A 422 -15.65 13.28 -37.82
C ASP A 422 -16.35 12.34 -36.83
N LEU A 423 -15.58 11.73 -35.92
CA LEU A 423 -16.09 10.67 -35.05
C LEU A 423 -16.76 11.18 -33.79
N VAL A 424 -17.88 10.51 -33.47
CA VAL A 424 -18.55 10.61 -32.15
C VAL A 424 -18.62 9.22 -31.55
N ILE A 425 -18.14 9.07 -30.28
CA ILE A 425 -18.22 7.82 -29.52
C ILE A 425 -19.14 8.03 -28.33
N LYS A 426 -20.11 7.13 -28.15
CA LYS A 426 -21.06 7.15 -27.03
C LYS A 426 -21.12 5.81 -26.34
N ILE A 427 -21.33 5.85 -25.04
CA ILE A 427 -21.64 4.67 -24.23
C ILE A 427 -23.03 4.84 -23.62
N GLN A 428 -23.81 3.75 -23.59
CA GLN A 428 -25.12 3.69 -22.95
C GLN A 428 -25.11 2.57 -21.90
N GLY A 429 -25.47 2.93 -20.67
CA GLY A 429 -25.69 2.00 -19.56
C GLY A 429 -27.03 1.24 -19.65
N PRO A 430 -27.21 0.22 -18.81
CA PRO A 430 -28.41 -0.63 -18.79
C PRO A 430 -29.70 0.12 -18.47
N ASP A 431 -29.63 1.19 -17.70
CA ASP A 431 -30.74 2.06 -17.32
C ASP A 431 -31.14 3.07 -18.42
N GLY A 432 -30.35 3.16 -19.49
CA GLY A 432 -30.53 4.07 -20.60
C GLY A 432 -29.74 5.36 -20.52
N THR A 433 -28.97 5.59 -19.47
CA THR A 433 -28.03 6.72 -19.35
C THR A 433 -27.04 6.70 -20.48
N ILE A 434 -26.81 7.84 -21.14
CA ILE A 434 -25.90 7.98 -22.27
C ILE A 434 -24.86 9.05 -21.93
N SER A 435 -23.57 8.69 -22.09
CA SER A 435 -22.48 9.65 -22.05
C SER A 435 -21.72 9.64 -23.37
N THR A 436 -21.38 10.84 -23.85
CA THR A 436 -20.50 11.01 -25.02
C THR A 436 -19.06 11.02 -24.52
N ILE A 437 -18.22 10.20 -25.14
CA ILE A 437 -16.84 9.96 -24.70
C ILE A 437 -15.85 10.72 -25.59
N LEU A 438 -16.18 10.82 -26.86
CA LEU A 438 -15.46 11.59 -27.87
C LEU A 438 -16.49 12.26 -28.77
N SER A 439 -16.34 13.54 -29.02
CA SER A 439 -17.20 14.27 -29.96
C SER A 439 -16.36 15.15 -30.87
N ARG A 440 -16.14 14.69 -32.11
CA ARG A 440 -15.48 15.42 -33.20
C ARG A 440 -14.21 16.15 -32.77
N ALA A 441 -13.21 15.40 -32.28
CA ALA A 441 -11.96 15.94 -31.76
C ALA A 441 -11.37 17.07 -32.59
N GLY A 442 -10.96 18.15 -31.93
CA GLY A 442 -10.42 19.34 -32.55
C GLY A 442 -11.47 20.30 -33.15
N LEU A 443 -12.77 20.05 -32.93
CA LEU A 443 -13.87 20.89 -33.40
C LEU A 443 -14.72 21.37 -32.21
N VAL A 444 -14.89 22.69 -32.08
CA VAL A 444 -15.80 23.28 -31.11
C VAL A 444 -17.24 23.20 -31.65
N GLU A 445 -18.02 22.30 -31.08
CA GLU A 445 -19.38 22.07 -31.46
C GLU A 445 -20.36 22.98 -30.71
N GLY A 446 -21.38 23.47 -31.43
CA GLY A 446 -22.53 24.16 -30.81
C GLY A 446 -23.73 23.25 -30.54
N VAL A 447 -23.81 22.10 -31.19
CA VAL A 447 -24.84 21.06 -31.12
C VAL A 447 -24.15 19.73 -31.37
N ASP A 448 -24.57 18.68 -30.64
CA ASP A 448 -24.06 17.32 -30.75
C ASP A 448 -23.86 16.83 -32.19
N GLY A 449 -22.63 16.55 -32.56
CA GLY A 449 -22.23 16.11 -33.91
C GLY A 449 -22.37 17.12 -35.02
N GLN A 450 -22.74 18.38 -34.74
CA GLN A 450 -22.92 19.42 -35.74
C GLN A 450 -21.84 20.50 -35.62
N GLY A 451 -21.33 20.92 -36.77
CA GLY A 451 -20.36 22.00 -36.86
C GLY A 451 -19.91 22.18 -38.29
N ASP A 452 -19.38 23.36 -38.62
CA ASP A 452 -18.66 23.55 -39.89
C ASP A 452 -17.36 22.74 -39.81
N CYS A 453 -16.98 22.11 -40.90
CA CYS A 453 -15.73 21.33 -41.03
C CYS A 453 -14.52 22.03 -40.36
N CYS A 454 -13.53 21.40 -39.86
CA CYS A 454 -13.14 20.01 -39.78
C CYS A 454 -12.38 19.88 -38.49
N GLY A 455 -12.56 18.82 -37.73
CA GLY A 455 -11.79 18.53 -36.53
C GLY A 455 -10.36 18.08 -36.84
N ASP A 456 -9.83 17.25 -36.01
CA ASP A 456 -8.49 16.68 -36.13
C ASP A 456 -8.45 15.67 -37.30
N ASN A 457 -7.48 15.83 -38.17
CA ASN A 457 -7.33 15.02 -39.40
C ASN A 457 -6.53 13.73 -39.21
N SER A 458 -6.29 13.32 -37.97
CA SER A 458 -5.58 12.09 -37.67
C SER A 458 -6.45 10.87 -37.96
N ASN A 459 -5.78 9.74 -38.19
CA ASN A 459 -6.41 8.44 -38.36
C ASN A 459 -6.40 7.66 -37.04
N ILE A 460 -7.39 6.81 -36.85
CA ILE A 460 -7.35 5.77 -35.81
C ILE A 460 -7.19 4.39 -36.45
N SER A 461 -6.61 3.44 -35.72
CA SER A 461 -6.38 2.09 -36.19
C SER A 461 -6.71 1.04 -35.13
N GLN A 462 -7.35 -0.07 -35.59
CA GLN A 462 -7.63 -1.20 -34.72
C GLN A 462 -6.39 -1.77 -34.01
N SER A 463 -5.20 -1.59 -34.60
CA SER A 463 -3.93 -2.05 -33.99
C SER A 463 -3.48 -1.18 -32.83
N ASN A 464 -4.04 0.00 -32.69
CA ASN A 464 -3.73 1.00 -31.69
C ASN A 464 -5.04 1.48 -31.03
N PRO A 465 -5.71 0.63 -30.23
CA PRO A 465 -7.01 0.95 -29.68
C PRO A 465 -6.94 2.14 -28.72
N LEU A 466 -8.01 2.91 -28.69
CA LEU A 466 -8.16 4.08 -27.83
C LEU A 466 -8.76 3.65 -26.50
N THR A 467 -8.13 4.04 -25.39
CA THR A 467 -8.67 3.79 -24.04
C THR A 467 -9.16 5.11 -23.44
N PHE A 468 -10.37 5.10 -22.93
CA PHE A 468 -11.01 6.23 -22.24
C PHE A 468 -11.26 5.87 -20.79
N LYS A 469 -10.84 6.74 -19.89
CA LYS A 469 -11.08 6.63 -18.44
C LYS A 469 -11.04 8.01 -17.81
N ASN A 470 -11.74 8.20 -16.71
CA ASN A 470 -11.60 9.42 -15.92
C ASN A 470 -10.16 9.48 -15.37
N GLY A 471 -9.53 10.67 -15.46
CA GLY A 471 -8.10 10.80 -15.17
C GLY A 471 -7.15 10.33 -16.27
N GLY A 472 -7.66 10.07 -17.49
CA GLY A 472 -6.84 9.88 -18.68
C GLY A 472 -5.85 11.03 -18.90
N ALA A 473 -4.64 10.71 -19.38
CA ALA A 473 -3.55 11.67 -19.47
C ALA A 473 -3.79 12.83 -20.45
N THR A 474 -4.63 12.60 -21.47
CA THR A 474 -4.93 13.55 -22.55
C THR A 474 -6.45 13.69 -22.67
N ASP A 475 -6.94 14.92 -22.83
CA ASP A 475 -8.34 15.18 -23.15
C ASP A 475 -8.69 14.60 -24.53
N ALA A 476 -9.84 13.95 -24.66
CA ALA A 476 -10.28 13.34 -25.91
C ALA A 476 -10.40 14.35 -27.06
N GLU A 477 -10.67 15.63 -26.76
CA GLU A 477 -10.66 16.73 -27.74
C GLU A 477 -9.27 16.94 -28.35
N GLN A 478 -8.21 16.54 -27.68
CA GLN A 478 -6.82 16.69 -28.10
C GLN A 478 -6.19 15.38 -28.59
N ILE A 479 -6.99 14.44 -29.05
CA ILE A 479 -6.54 13.09 -29.42
C ILE A 479 -5.42 13.10 -30.46
N GLY A 480 -5.40 14.06 -31.39
CA GLY A 480 -4.33 14.23 -32.35
C GLY A 480 -2.96 14.56 -31.76
N ALA A 481 -2.91 15.07 -30.53
CA ALA A 481 -1.65 15.26 -29.81
C ALA A 481 -0.92 13.94 -29.48
N ALA A 482 -1.62 12.80 -29.56
CA ALA A 482 -1.07 11.46 -29.36
C ALA A 482 -0.40 10.88 -30.62
N ILE A 483 -0.03 11.72 -31.60
CA ILE A 483 0.66 11.30 -32.82
C ILE A 483 2.15 11.55 -32.70
N PRO A 484 3.01 10.52 -32.80
CA PRO A 484 4.45 10.72 -32.84
C PRO A 484 4.95 10.97 -34.26
N GLY A 485 5.60 12.11 -34.46
CA GLY A 485 6.42 12.36 -35.64
C GLY A 485 5.63 12.59 -36.95
N THR A 486 5.85 11.74 -37.94
CA THR A 486 5.28 11.86 -39.28
C THR A 486 4.15 10.86 -39.57
N ASN A 487 3.69 10.14 -38.56
CA ASN A 487 2.57 9.22 -38.70
C ASN A 487 1.25 10.00 -38.58
N ASP A 488 0.25 9.56 -39.31
CA ASP A 488 -1.10 10.12 -39.23
C ASP A 488 -2.00 9.33 -38.28
N ILE A 489 -1.48 8.24 -37.70
CA ILE A 489 -2.26 7.32 -36.88
C ILE A 489 -2.03 7.64 -35.40
N VAL A 490 -3.13 7.85 -34.69
CA VAL A 490 -3.13 8.05 -33.22
C VAL A 490 -2.58 6.80 -32.54
N CYS A 491 -1.76 7.00 -31.51
CA CYS A 491 -1.22 5.92 -30.66
C CYS A 491 -0.28 4.92 -31.36
N VAL A 492 0.27 5.26 -32.51
CA VAL A 492 1.35 4.46 -33.10
C VAL A 492 2.64 4.71 -32.32
N ASP A 493 3.34 3.63 -31.99
CA ASP A 493 4.60 3.69 -31.25
C ASP A 493 4.48 4.46 -29.92
N GLU A 494 3.79 3.86 -28.96
CA GLU A 494 3.75 4.34 -27.58
C GLU A 494 5.17 4.62 -27.07
N GLN A 495 5.63 5.84 -27.26
CA GLN A 495 6.84 6.32 -26.61
C GLN A 495 6.41 7.19 -25.43
N PRO A 496 6.86 6.88 -24.22
CA PRO A 496 6.60 7.78 -23.11
C PRO A 496 6.96 9.22 -23.50
N PRO A 497 6.08 10.22 -23.25
CA PRO A 497 5.06 10.21 -22.18
C PRO A 497 3.60 10.09 -22.65
N ILE A 498 3.31 9.66 -23.88
CA ILE A 498 1.92 9.62 -24.36
C ILE A 498 1.35 8.23 -24.10
N ALA A 499 0.63 8.08 -22.99
CA ALA A 499 -0.27 6.96 -22.82
C ALA A 499 -1.50 7.17 -23.71
N CYS A 500 -1.93 6.13 -24.44
CA CYS A 500 -3.17 6.18 -25.22
C CYS A 500 -4.40 6.03 -24.33
N GLU A 501 -4.41 6.81 -23.26
CA GLU A 501 -5.47 6.93 -22.27
C GLU A 501 -6.00 8.35 -22.29
N PHE A 502 -7.27 8.48 -22.65
CA PHE A 502 -7.92 9.75 -22.83
C PHE A 502 -8.96 10.00 -21.75
N HIS A 503 -9.01 11.23 -21.25
CA HIS A 503 -10.13 11.71 -20.47
C HIS A 503 -11.29 12.01 -21.42
N PRO A 504 -12.52 11.48 -21.15
CA PRO A 504 -13.67 11.74 -22.00
C PRO A 504 -13.96 13.22 -22.18
N ASN A 505 -14.35 13.61 -23.38
CA ASN A 505 -14.84 14.95 -23.68
C ASN A 505 -16.12 14.85 -24.51
N PRO A 506 -17.28 15.25 -23.96
CA PRO A 506 -18.57 15.11 -24.64
C PRO A 506 -18.83 16.17 -25.72
N GLY A 507 -18.00 17.21 -25.83
CA GLY A 507 -18.31 18.34 -26.70
C GLY A 507 -19.69 18.93 -26.41
N ALA A 508 -20.59 18.94 -27.41
CA ALA A 508 -21.99 19.31 -27.21
C ALA A 508 -22.93 18.11 -27.03
N GLY A 509 -22.39 16.89 -26.92
CA GLY A 509 -23.16 15.66 -26.74
C GLY A 509 -23.69 15.49 -25.30
N PRO A 510 -24.55 14.49 -25.08
CA PRO A 510 -25.08 14.18 -23.74
C PRO A 510 -24.00 13.61 -22.82
N GLY A 511 -24.18 13.86 -21.52
CA GLY A 511 -23.27 13.41 -20.45
C GLY A 511 -22.14 14.39 -20.19
N MET A 512 -21.29 14.02 -19.25
CA MET A 512 -20.09 14.79 -18.89
C MET A 512 -18.83 13.95 -19.07
N ASP A 513 -18.82 12.74 -18.52
CA ASP A 513 -17.71 11.80 -18.56
C ASP A 513 -18.20 10.40 -18.10
N LEU A 514 -17.28 9.52 -17.73
CA LEU A 514 -17.64 8.17 -17.28
C LEU A 514 -18.20 8.12 -15.85
N ASP A 515 -18.10 9.21 -15.07
CA ASP A 515 -18.75 9.31 -13.76
C ASP A 515 -20.28 9.48 -13.86
N ASP A 516 -20.83 9.76 -15.05
CA ASP A 516 -22.27 9.70 -15.30
C ASP A 516 -22.89 8.32 -14.96
N PHE A 517 -22.05 7.29 -14.85
CA PHE A 517 -22.47 5.92 -14.52
C PHE A 517 -22.26 5.55 -13.06
N LEU A 518 -21.60 6.38 -12.24
CA LEU A 518 -21.36 6.09 -10.82
C LEU A 518 -22.68 5.84 -10.08
N GLY A 519 -22.70 4.77 -9.27
CA GLY A 519 -23.87 4.37 -8.52
C GLY A 519 -25.03 3.79 -9.33
N LEU A 520 -24.92 3.73 -10.67
CA LEU A 520 -25.93 3.07 -11.49
C LEU A 520 -25.74 1.55 -11.49
N THR A 521 -26.79 0.83 -11.93
CA THR A 521 -26.72 -0.63 -11.99
C THR A 521 -25.69 -1.11 -13.00
N THR A 522 -24.86 -2.07 -12.57
CA THR A 522 -23.83 -2.68 -13.43
C THR A 522 -24.39 -3.70 -14.39
N LYS A 523 -25.33 -4.52 -13.92
CA LYS A 523 -25.90 -5.66 -14.65
C LYS A 523 -26.82 -5.23 -15.77
N GLY A 524 -26.72 -5.91 -16.90
CA GLY A 524 -27.59 -5.69 -18.05
C GLY A 524 -26.85 -5.45 -19.34
N THR A 525 -27.52 -4.76 -20.25
CA THR A 525 -26.99 -4.51 -21.60
C THR A 525 -26.39 -3.12 -21.69
N TRP A 526 -25.08 -3.09 -21.91
CA TRP A 526 -24.34 -1.90 -22.27
C TRP A 526 -24.19 -1.80 -23.78
N ARG A 527 -24.12 -0.60 -24.31
CA ARG A 527 -23.85 -0.33 -25.73
C ARG A 527 -22.75 0.69 -25.87
N VAL A 528 -21.81 0.43 -26.75
CA VAL A 528 -20.79 1.38 -27.16
C VAL A 528 -20.96 1.59 -28.65
N CYS A 529 -21.16 2.83 -29.03
CA CYS A 529 -21.50 3.21 -30.38
C CYS A 529 -20.52 4.24 -30.94
N ILE A 530 -20.16 4.11 -32.21
CA ILE A 530 -19.32 5.04 -32.95
C ILE A 530 -20.08 5.52 -34.19
N GLY A 531 -20.15 6.82 -34.34
CA GLY A 531 -20.82 7.49 -35.47
C GLY A 531 -19.87 8.41 -36.20
N ASP A 532 -20.20 8.72 -37.44
CA ASP A 532 -19.46 9.61 -38.32
C ASP A 532 -20.37 10.76 -38.74
N ALA A 533 -19.95 11.99 -38.41
CA ALA A 533 -20.69 13.24 -38.64
C ALA A 533 -20.08 14.07 -39.76
N GLY A 534 -19.09 13.55 -40.48
CA GLY A 534 -18.47 14.17 -41.67
C GLY A 534 -18.55 13.27 -42.89
N GLY A 535 -18.44 13.81 -44.06
CA GLY A 535 -18.55 13.02 -45.29
C GLY A 535 -17.22 12.87 -46.01
N GLY A 536 -16.97 11.66 -46.56
CA GLY A 536 -15.83 11.37 -47.42
C GLY A 536 -14.78 10.46 -46.79
N ASP A 537 -14.79 10.31 -45.51
CA ASP A 537 -13.93 9.39 -44.73
C ASP A 537 -14.73 8.16 -44.33
N THR A 538 -14.09 7.05 -44.09
CA THR A 538 -14.77 5.79 -43.81
C THR A 538 -14.07 5.00 -42.72
N GLY A 539 -14.82 4.21 -41.98
CA GLY A 539 -14.28 3.41 -40.92
C GLY A 539 -15.00 2.10 -40.60
N THR A 540 -14.42 1.34 -39.70
CA THR A 540 -14.95 0.06 -39.27
C THR A 540 -14.69 -0.10 -37.76
N LEU A 541 -15.72 -0.45 -37.00
CA LEU A 541 -15.61 -0.86 -35.61
C LEU A 541 -15.20 -2.33 -35.55
N HIS A 542 -14.07 -2.64 -34.91
CA HIS A 542 -13.49 -3.97 -34.80
C HIS A 542 -13.64 -4.60 -33.43
N GLY A 543 -13.66 -3.78 -32.40
CA GLY A 543 -13.76 -4.32 -31.03
C GLY A 543 -14.02 -3.25 -29.98
N VAL A 544 -14.62 -3.70 -28.90
CA VAL A 544 -14.84 -2.90 -27.69
C VAL A 544 -14.55 -3.78 -26.49
N THR A 545 -13.79 -3.23 -25.55
CA THR A 545 -13.58 -3.79 -24.22
C THR A 545 -14.10 -2.78 -23.20
N LEU A 546 -15.00 -3.22 -22.32
CA LEU A 546 -15.57 -2.43 -21.24
C LEU A 546 -15.18 -3.07 -19.93
N ALA A 547 -14.38 -2.38 -19.13
CA ALA A 547 -14.04 -2.75 -17.76
C ALA A 547 -14.86 -1.88 -16.80
N ILE A 548 -15.59 -2.53 -15.89
CA ILE A 548 -16.43 -1.88 -14.89
C ILE A 548 -15.94 -2.32 -13.52
N ASP A 549 -15.51 -1.39 -12.70
CA ASP A 549 -15.31 -1.62 -11.29
C ASP A 549 -16.68 -1.63 -10.62
N LYS A 550 -17.03 -2.78 -10.06
CA LYS A 550 -18.33 -3.04 -9.45
C LYS A 550 -18.22 -3.06 -7.94
N VAL A 551 -19.20 -2.53 -7.27
CA VAL A 551 -19.31 -2.53 -5.81
C VAL A 551 -20.71 -2.99 -5.39
N LYS A 552 -20.78 -3.52 -4.17
CA LYS A 552 -22.02 -4.08 -3.63
C LYS A 552 -23.02 -2.99 -3.22
N TYR A 553 -22.53 -1.86 -2.79
CA TYR A 553 -23.34 -0.75 -2.29
C TYR A 553 -23.08 0.50 -3.13
N ASP A 554 -24.12 1.35 -3.21
CA ASP A 554 -24.05 2.60 -3.97
C ASP A 554 -22.86 3.46 -3.46
N PRO A 555 -21.86 3.76 -4.29
CA PRO A 555 -20.71 4.56 -3.90
C PRO A 555 -20.99 6.08 -3.91
N THR A 556 -22.19 6.51 -4.39
CA THR A 556 -22.54 7.92 -4.40
C THR A 556 -22.97 8.37 -3.00
N PRO A 557 -22.53 9.56 -2.53
CA PRO A 557 -22.83 10.08 -1.20
C PRO A 557 -24.31 10.38 -0.98
#